data_64c8d9855dade7a920b541978bdbf9c8
#
_entry.id   64c8d9855dade7a920b541978bdbf9c8
#
_cell.length_a   1.000
_cell.length_b   1.000
_cell.length_c   1.000
_cell.angle_alpha   90.00
_cell.angle_beta   90.00
_cell.angle_gamma   90.00
#
_symmetry.space_group_name_H-M   'P 1'
#
loop_
_entity.id
_entity.type
_entity.pdbx_description
1 polymer ?
#
loop_
_entity_poly.entity_id
_entity_poly.type
_entity_poly.pdbx_seq_one_letter_code
_entity_poly.pdbx_strand_id
1 'polypeptide(L)'
;MVVLQAIPILAIVPLIGFWFGYGLNARVIVCVIISIFPIIANTLFGLHSADAAMHDLFTLHRANRLTRLRKLMFPAALPAIFTGLRISAGLSVIGAIVGDFFFGQGDAGIGQNLRKYANNLDGEELITAVIMASLLGVAIFLAVNFLERRVTGKWRELGRSR
;
A
#
# COMPACT_ATOMS: atom_id res chain seq x y z
N MET A 1 -16.49 -6.08 -0.96
CA MET A 1 -15.04 -5.92 -1.15
C MET A 1 -14.42 -6.92 -2.16
N VAL A 2 -15.02 -8.08 -2.38
CA VAL A 2 -14.54 -9.10 -3.33
C VAL A 2 -14.46 -8.60 -4.78
N VAL A 3 -15.40 -7.73 -5.20
CA VAL A 3 -15.49 -7.22 -6.57
C VAL A 3 -14.23 -6.45 -7.01
N LEU A 4 -13.63 -5.65 -6.12
CA LEU A 4 -12.39 -4.89 -6.43
C LEU A 4 -11.17 -5.80 -6.67
N GLN A 5 -11.16 -7.00 -6.09
CA GLN A 5 -10.09 -7.98 -6.28
C GLN A 5 -10.29 -8.85 -7.53
N ALA A 6 -11.53 -8.96 -8.01
CA ALA A 6 -11.86 -9.75 -9.20
C ALA A 6 -11.51 -9.04 -10.50
N ILE A 7 -11.29 -7.72 -10.45
CA ILE A 7 -10.96 -6.94 -11.64
C ILE A 7 -9.48 -7.17 -12.00
N PRO A 8 -9.19 -7.68 -13.22
CA PRO A 8 -7.81 -7.89 -13.64
C PRO A 8 -7.12 -6.53 -13.86
N ILE A 9 -6.41 -6.07 -12.83
CA ILE A 9 -5.77 -4.74 -12.81
C ILE A 9 -4.92 -4.50 -14.06
N LEU A 10 -4.17 -5.51 -14.52
CA LEU A 10 -3.35 -5.41 -15.73
C LEU A 10 -4.16 -5.14 -17.00
N ALA A 11 -5.43 -5.55 -17.04
CA ALA A 11 -6.31 -5.27 -18.17
C ALA A 11 -6.83 -3.81 -18.15
N ILE A 12 -6.88 -3.18 -16.98
CA ILE A 12 -7.33 -1.79 -16.84
C ILE A 12 -6.21 -0.80 -17.13
N VAL A 13 -4.94 -1.18 -16.94
CA VAL A 13 -3.80 -0.28 -17.13
C VAL A 13 -3.83 0.44 -18.49
N PRO A 14 -4.02 -0.23 -19.65
CA PRO A 14 -4.12 0.46 -20.93
C PRO A 14 -5.31 1.44 -21.01
N LEU A 15 -6.43 1.12 -20.35
CA LEU A 15 -7.62 1.97 -20.30
C LEU A 15 -7.36 3.26 -19.51
N ILE A 16 -6.60 3.17 -18.43
CA ILE A 16 -6.15 4.33 -17.65
C ILE A 16 -5.28 5.24 -18.52
N GLY A 17 -4.38 4.66 -19.31
CA GLY A 17 -3.58 5.42 -20.27
C GLY A 17 -4.42 6.13 -21.32
N PHE A 18 -5.47 5.49 -21.80
CA PHE A 18 -6.39 6.09 -22.78
C PHE A 18 -7.15 7.30 -22.21
N TRP A 19 -7.60 7.24 -20.95
CA TRP A 19 -8.37 8.32 -20.32
C TRP A 19 -7.51 9.45 -19.74
N PHE A 20 -6.36 9.13 -19.17
CA PHE A 20 -5.52 10.09 -18.44
C PHE A 20 -4.20 10.43 -19.14
N GLY A 21 -4.01 9.90 -20.36
CA GLY A 21 -2.74 10.01 -21.08
C GLY A 21 -1.72 8.99 -20.57
N TYR A 22 -0.63 8.83 -21.33
CA TYR A 22 0.42 7.83 -21.05
C TYR A 22 1.59 8.40 -20.25
N GLY A 23 1.35 9.50 -19.52
CA GLY A 23 2.36 10.21 -18.73
C GLY A 23 2.37 9.83 -17.26
N LEU A 24 2.98 10.69 -16.43
CA LEU A 24 3.13 10.50 -14.99
C LEU A 24 1.80 10.30 -14.25
N ASN A 25 0.75 11.02 -14.64
CA ASN A 25 -0.56 10.93 -13.98
C ASN A 25 -1.15 9.52 -14.06
N ALA A 26 -1.09 8.88 -15.22
CA ALA A 26 -1.56 7.52 -15.39
C ALA A 26 -0.74 6.52 -14.57
N ARG A 27 0.59 6.69 -14.49
CA ARG A 27 1.47 5.86 -13.64
C ARG A 27 1.08 5.96 -12.17
N VAL A 28 0.84 7.18 -11.67
CA VAL A 28 0.39 7.42 -10.29
C VAL A 28 -0.97 6.76 -10.02
N ILE A 29 -1.92 6.88 -10.94
CA ILE A 29 -3.25 6.28 -10.80
C ILE A 29 -3.14 4.76 -10.69
N VAL A 30 -2.35 4.10 -11.56
CA VAL A 30 -2.12 2.65 -11.49
C VAL A 30 -1.49 2.26 -10.16
N CYS A 31 -0.47 2.98 -9.72
CA CYS A 31 0.19 2.76 -8.44
C CYS A 31 -0.80 2.83 -7.27
N VAL A 32 -1.64 3.87 -7.24
CA VAL A 32 -2.66 4.06 -6.19
C VAL A 32 -3.70 2.93 -6.22
N ILE A 33 -4.22 2.55 -7.37
CA ILE A 33 -5.23 1.49 -7.50
C ILE A 33 -4.69 0.16 -6.96
N ILE A 34 -3.42 -0.18 -7.29
CA ILE A 34 -2.80 -1.43 -6.84
C ILE A 34 -2.55 -1.41 -5.33
N SER A 35 -2.15 -0.27 -4.76
CA SER A 35 -1.69 -0.19 -3.38
C SER A 35 -2.77 0.18 -2.36
N ILE A 36 -3.92 0.73 -2.78
CA ILE A 36 -4.94 1.25 -1.84
C ILE A 36 -5.70 0.16 -1.10
N PHE A 37 -5.91 -1.00 -1.74
CA PHE A 37 -6.77 -2.06 -1.20
C PHE A 37 -6.28 -2.61 0.16
N PRO A 38 -5.00 -2.95 0.37
CA PRO A 38 -4.52 -3.43 1.67
C PRO A 38 -4.67 -2.39 2.78
N ILE A 39 -4.54 -1.10 2.47
CA ILE A 39 -4.76 -0.03 3.46
C ILE A 39 -6.20 -0.05 3.92
N ILE A 40 -7.15 -0.06 2.98
CA ILE A 40 -8.58 -0.07 3.29
C ILE A 40 -8.96 -1.33 4.08
N ALA A 41 -8.54 -2.50 3.60
CA ALA A 41 -8.90 -3.79 4.21
C ALA A 41 -8.36 -3.91 5.64
N ASN A 42 -7.08 -3.60 5.85
CA ASN A 42 -6.47 -3.68 7.17
C ASN A 42 -6.97 -2.58 8.12
N THR A 43 -7.26 -1.38 7.62
CA THR A 43 -7.88 -0.32 8.43
C THR A 43 -9.25 -0.75 8.91
N LEU A 44 -10.08 -1.28 8.02
CA LEU A 44 -11.42 -1.77 8.38
C LEU A 44 -11.33 -2.90 9.40
N PHE A 45 -10.46 -3.88 9.18
CA PHE A 45 -10.21 -4.96 10.13
C PHE A 45 -9.78 -4.42 11.49
N GLY A 46 -8.82 -3.48 11.52
CA GLY A 46 -8.33 -2.88 12.74
C GLY A 46 -9.37 -2.09 13.52
N LEU A 47 -10.27 -1.36 12.82
CA LEU A 47 -11.36 -0.62 13.47
C LEU A 47 -12.37 -1.54 14.15
N HIS A 48 -12.51 -2.79 13.69
CA HIS A 48 -13.39 -3.80 14.30
C HIS A 48 -12.68 -4.68 15.33
N SER A 49 -11.36 -4.52 15.54
CA SER A 49 -10.59 -5.35 16.47
C SER A 49 -10.64 -4.88 17.93
N ALA A 50 -11.31 -3.76 18.21
CA ALA A 50 -11.45 -3.26 19.58
C ALA A 50 -12.30 -4.24 20.43
N ASP A 51 -11.87 -4.43 21.68
CA ASP A 51 -12.52 -5.35 22.62
C ASP A 51 -13.99 -4.96 22.85
N ALA A 52 -14.88 -5.98 22.88
CA ALA A 52 -16.31 -5.81 23.12
C ALA A 52 -16.58 -5.18 24.48
N ALA A 53 -15.86 -5.57 25.53
CA ALA A 53 -16.00 -5.00 26.87
C ALA A 53 -15.69 -3.49 26.88
N MET A 54 -14.73 -3.04 26.09
CA MET A 54 -14.43 -1.62 25.93
C MET A 54 -15.56 -0.88 25.19
N HIS A 55 -16.16 -1.53 24.18
CA HIS A 55 -17.35 -0.96 23.51
C HIS A 55 -18.51 -0.77 24.49
N ASP A 56 -18.76 -1.73 25.37
CA ASP A 56 -19.81 -1.67 26.40
C ASP A 56 -19.54 -0.54 27.39
N LEU A 57 -18.29 -0.38 27.83
CA LEU A 57 -17.88 0.73 28.70
C LEU A 57 -18.19 2.10 28.09
N PHE A 58 -17.84 2.28 26.82
CA PHE A 58 -18.15 3.53 26.09
C PHE A 58 -19.67 3.73 25.89
N THR A 59 -20.44 2.65 25.82
CA THR A 59 -21.91 2.70 25.76
C THR A 59 -22.52 3.12 27.07
N LEU A 60 -22.06 2.57 28.19
CA LEU A 60 -22.47 2.97 29.54
C LEU A 60 -22.20 4.47 29.82
N HIS A 61 -21.07 4.99 29.34
CA HIS A 61 -20.73 6.40 29.43
C HIS A 61 -21.43 7.28 28.38
N ARG A 62 -22.38 6.74 27.61
CA ARG A 62 -23.11 7.45 26.56
C ARG A 62 -22.20 8.21 25.58
N ALA A 63 -20.99 7.67 25.34
CA ALA A 63 -20.03 8.28 24.43
C ALA A 63 -20.58 8.32 23.01
N ASN A 64 -20.42 9.46 22.34
CA ASN A 64 -20.86 9.63 20.95
C ASN A 64 -19.97 8.82 19.99
N ARG A 65 -20.44 8.62 18.77
CA ARG A 65 -19.73 7.82 17.73
C ARG A 65 -18.31 8.34 17.45
N LEU A 66 -18.15 9.66 17.41
CA LEU A 66 -16.83 10.27 17.13
C LEU A 66 -15.85 10.07 18.28
N THR A 67 -16.31 10.16 19.52
CA THR A 67 -15.50 9.89 20.72
C THR A 67 -15.06 8.43 20.74
N ARG A 68 -15.96 7.49 20.45
CA ARG A 68 -15.65 6.06 20.35
C ARG A 68 -14.64 5.78 19.23
N LEU A 69 -14.83 6.39 18.05
CA LEU A 69 -13.90 6.24 16.94
C LEU A 69 -12.49 6.73 17.31
N ARG A 70 -12.40 7.95 17.88
CA ARG A 70 -11.09 8.58 18.17
C ARG A 70 -10.37 8.00 19.38
N LYS A 71 -11.10 7.61 20.43
CA LYS A 71 -10.51 7.17 21.70
C LYS A 71 -10.39 5.66 21.86
N LEU A 72 -11.17 4.88 21.11
CA LEU A 72 -11.16 3.42 21.20
C LEU A 72 -10.74 2.78 19.88
N MET A 73 -11.55 2.97 18.81
CA MET A 73 -11.39 2.20 17.58
C MET A 73 -10.10 2.57 16.82
N PHE A 74 -9.81 3.87 16.68
CA PHE A 74 -8.63 4.32 15.93
C PHE A 74 -7.30 3.91 16.59
N PRO A 75 -7.11 4.09 17.91
CA PRO A 75 -5.92 3.60 18.61
C PRO A 75 -5.78 2.07 18.51
N ALA A 76 -6.88 1.31 18.65
CA ALA A 76 -6.87 -0.13 18.48
C ALA A 76 -6.51 -0.57 17.05
N ALA A 77 -6.90 0.23 16.04
CA ALA A 77 -6.64 -0.06 14.63
C ALA A 77 -5.20 0.24 14.20
N LEU A 78 -4.43 1.04 14.92
CA LEU A 78 -3.10 1.49 14.50
C LEU A 78 -2.17 0.34 14.05
N PRO A 79 -2.05 -0.78 14.77
CA PRO A 79 -1.19 -1.89 14.33
C PRO A 79 -1.63 -2.48 12.98
N ALA A 80 -2.94 -2.61 12.77
CA ALA A 80 -3.49 -3.14 11.52
C ALA A 80 -3.31 -2.13 10.37
N ILE A 81 -3.50 -0.82 10.63
CA ILE A 81 -3.23 0.24 9.65
C ILE A 81 -1.78 0.19 9.18
N PHE A 82 -0.82 0.06 10.09
CA PHE A 82 0.59 -0.06 9.73
C PHE A 82 0.90 -1.34 8.97
N THR A 83 0.23 -2.44 9.30
CA THR A 83 0.31 -3.67 8.49
C THR A 83 -0.18 -3.44 7.07
N GLY A 84 -1.31 -2.76 6.89
CA GLY A 84 -1.83 -2.36 5.58
C GLY A 84 -0.86 -1.47 4.81
N LEU A 85 -0.30 -0.46 5.46
CA LEU A 85 0.70 0.45 4.86
C LEU A 85 1.96 -0.29 4.41
N ARG A 86 2.44 -1.26 5.19
CA ARG A 86 3.60 -2.08 4.84
C ARG A 86 3.35 -2.92 3.59
N ILE A 87 2.20 -3.58 3.50
CA ILE A 87 1.81 -4.36 2.31
C ILE A 87 1.68 -3.44 1.10
N SER A 88 1.02 -2.29 1.28
CA SER A 88 0.83 -1.30 0.23
C SER A 88 2.12 -0.67 -0.26
N ALA A 89 3.11 -0.49 0.62
CA ALA A 89 4.44 -0.01 0.22
C ALA A 89 5.10 -0.96 -0.78
N GLY A 90 5.05 -2.28 -0.56
CA GLY A 90 5.53 -3.26 -1.53
C GLY A 90 4.73 -3.22 -2.85
N LEU A 91 3.41 -3.18 -2.75
CA LEU A 91 2.52 -3.11 -3.92
C LEU A 91 2.67 -1.79 -4.70
N SER A 92 3.01 -0.68 -4.05
CA SER A 92 3.23 0.60 -4.73
C SER A 92 4.45 0.56 -5.66
N VAL A 93 5.50 -0.16 -5.27
CA VAL A 93 6.67 -0.39 -6.14
C VAL A 93 6.28 -1.21 -7.36
N ILE A 94 5.51 -2.30 -7.15
CA ILE A 94 4.99 -3.10 -8.26
C ILE A 94 4.11 -2.23 -9.17
N GLY A 95 3.21 -1.45 -8.60
CA GLY A 95 2.33 -0.54 -9.35
C GLY A 95 3.09 0.50 -10.16
N ALA A 96 4.16 1.08 -9.59
CA ALA A 96 5.01 2.04 -10.28
C ALA A 96 5.74 1.40 -11.46
N ILE A 97 6.31 0.19 -11.27
CA ILE A 97 6.99 -0.56 -12.34
C ILE A 97 6.01 -0.95 -13.44
N VAL A 98 4.83 -1.45 -13.08
CA VAL A 98 3.78 -1.82 -14.04
C VAL A 98 3.30 -0.60 -14.82
N GLY A 99 3.01 0.51 -14.14
CA GLY A 99 2.62 1.76 -14.81
C GLY A 99 3.70 2.26 -15.77
N ASP A 100 4.96 2.21 -15.35
CA ASP A 100 6.08 2.62 -16.18
C ASP A 100 6.32 1.66 -17.37
N PHE A 101 6.09 0.36 -17.18
CA PHE A 101 6.19 -0.65 -18.24
C PHE A 101 5.19 -0.42 -19.37
N PHE A 102 3.96 -0.02 -19.03
CA PHE A 102 2.89 0.20 -20.01
C PHE A 102 2.88 1.60 -20.60
N PHE A 103 3.29 2.62 -19.85
CA PHE A 103 3.21 4.02 -20.26
C PHE A 103 4.58 4.53 -20.68
N GLY A 104 4.84 4.50 -21.99
CA GLY A 104 6.14 4.83 -22.59
C GLY A 104 6.42 6.33 -22.78
N GLN A 105 5.63 7.26 -22.22
CA GLN A 105 5.86 8.70 -22.37
C GLN A 105 6.60 9.28 -21.16
N GLY A 106 7.55 10.19 -21.45
CA GLY A 106 8.41 10.84 -20.45
C GLY A 106 9.74 10.10 -20.23
N ASP A 107 10.43 10.45 -19.13
CA ASP A 107 11.71 9.84 -18.79
C ASP A 107 11.55 8.34 -18.52
N ALA A 108 12.48 7.55 -19.06
CA ALA A 108 12.48 6.10 -18.92
C ALA A 108 12.75 5.71 -17.46
N GLY A 109 11.79 5.03 -16.86
CA GLY A 109 11.94 4.42 -15.54
C GLY A 109 12.40 2.97 -15.62
N ILE A 110 12.40 2.29 -14.47
CA ILE A 110 12.78 0.87 -14.37
C ILE A 110 11.87 -0.01 -15.22
N GLY A 111 10.55 0.24 -15.25
CA GLY A 111 9.59 -0.55 -16.01
C GLY A 111 9.80 -0.48 -17.52
N GLN A 112 10.10 0.71 -18.05
CA GLN A 112 10.42 0.88 -19.48
C GLN A 112 11.74 0.20 -19.84
N ASN A 113 12.75 0.32 -18.98
CA ASN A 113 14.04 -0.35 -19.17
C ASN A 113 13.87 -1.88 -19.17
N LEU A 114 13.09 -2.43 -18.24
CA LEU A 114 12.77 -3.85 -18.21
C LEU A 114 12.12 -4.30 -19.53
N ARG A 115 11.16 -3.54 -20.06
CA ARG A 115 10.52 -3.83 -21.34
C ARG A 115 11.51 -3.76 -22.50
N LYS A 116 12.37 -2.74 -22.52
CA LYS A 116 13.39 -2.56 -23.57
C LYS A 116 14.36 -3.73 -23.57
N TYR A 117 14.94 -4.07 -22.42
CA TYR A 117 15.92 -5.15 -22.30
C TYR A 117 15.31 -6.53 -22.61
N ALA A 118 14.06 -6.76 -22.18
CA ALA A 118 13.35 -7.99 -22.53
C ALA A 118 13.08 -8.12 -24.05
N ASN A 119 12.69 -7.02 -24.72
CA ASN A 119 12.46 -7.03 -26.15
C ASN A 119 13.75 -7.18 -26.99
N ASN A 120 14.86 -6.65 -26.48
CA ASN A 120 16.16 -6.74 -27.15
C ASN A 120 16.91 -8.04 -26.84
N LEU A 121 16.39 -8.88 -25.90
CA LEU A 121 17.06 -10.06 -25.36
C LEU A 121 18.38 -9.76 -24.65
N ASP A 122 18.51 -8.54 -24.08
CA ASP A 122 19.67 -8.07 -23.31
C ASP A 122 19.61 -8.64 -21.88
N GLY A 123 20.03 -9.88 -21.71
CA GLY A 123 19.84 -10.65 -20.47
C GLY A 123 20.59 -10.07 -19.26
N GLU A 124 21.79 -9.54 -19.43
CA GLU A 124 22.59 -8.95 -18.35
C GLU A 124 21.96 -7.67 -17.80
N GLU A 125 21.54 -6.77 -18.68
CA GLU A 125 20.83 -5.52 -18.35
C GLU A 125 19.46 -5.81 -17.72
N LEU A 126 18.76 -6.83 -18.21
CA LEU A 126 17.47 -7.25 -17.65
C LEU A 126 17.63 -7.71 -16.20
N ILE A 127 18.62 -8.58 -15.91
CA ILE A 127 18.90 -9.04 -14.56
C ILE A 127 19.27 -7.86 -13.66
N THR A 128 20.11 -6.96 -14.14
CA THR A 128 20.51 -5.75 -13.41
C THR A 128 19.31 -4.89 -13.06
N ALA A 129 18.41 -4.66 -13.99
CA ALA A 129 17.17 -3.89 -13.77
C ALA A 129 16.24 -4.56 -12.75
N VAL A 130 16.13 -5.90 -12.77
CA VAL A 130 15.36 -6.66 -11.76
C VAL A 130 15.98 -6.52 -10.37
N ILE A 131 17.31 -6.60 -10.25
CA ILE A 131 18.00 -6.41 -8.97
C ILE A 131 17.76 -5.00 -8.44
N MET A 132 17.89 -3.97 -9.28
CA MET A 132 17.65 -2.57 -8.90
C MET A 132 16.19 -2.36 -8.44
N ALA A 133 15.22 -2.92 -9.15
CA ALA A 133 13.81 -2.88 -8.76
C ALA A 133 13.58 -3.55 -7.39
N SER A 134 14.23 -4.70 -7.15
CA SER A 134 14.14 -5.43 -5.90
C SER A 134 14.76 -4.65 -4.73
N LEU A 135 15.91 -4.05 -4.94
CA LEU A 135 16.59 -3.20 -3.93
C LEU A 135 15.72 -1.98 -3.57
N LEU A 136 15.10 -1.34 -4.57
CA LEU A 136 14.18 -0.24 -4.34
C LEU A 136 12.99 -0.69 -3.50
N GLY A 137 12.39 -1.84 -3.80
CA GLY A 137 11.28 -2.41 -3.03
C GLY A 137 11.66 -2.69 -1.58
N VAL A 138 12.84 -3.29 -1.35
CA VAL A 138 13.38 -3.53 -0.01
C VAL A 138 13.63 -2.23 0.73
N ALA A 139 14.20 -1.22 0.08
CA ALA A 139 14.47 0.08 0.71
C ALA A 139 13.18 0.76 1.17
N ILE A 140 12.13 0.78 0.34
CA ILE A 140 10.82 1.34 0.69
C ILE A 140 10.17 0.55 1.82
N PHE A 141 10.22 -0.79 1.78
CA PHE A 141 9.72 -1.65 2.85
C PHE A 141 10.40 -1.37 4.20
N LEU A 142 11.73 -1.24 4.20
CA LEU A 142 12.51 -0.92 5.40
C LEU A 142 12.17 0.49 5.93
N ALA A 143 11.98 1.47 5.05
CA ALA A 143 11.60 2.82 5.43
C ALA A 143 10.23 2.84 6.14
N VAL A 144 9.22 2.16 5.57
CA VAL A 144 7.89 2.05 6.19
C VAL A 144 7.95 1.32 7.53
N ASN A 145 8.73 0.25 7.62
CA ASN A 145 8.92 -0.51 8.86
C ASN A 145 9.61 0.33 9.96
N PHE A 146 10.56 1.15 9.57
CA PHE A 146 11.20 2.09 10.49
C PHE A 146 10.23 3.16 11.01
N LEU A 147 9.40 3.72 10.13
CA LEU A 147 8.35 4.67 10.52
C LEU A 147 7.34 4.04 11.48
N GLU A 148 6.89 2.81 11.19
CA GLU A 148 6.01 2.07 12.10
C GLU A 148 6.61 1.95 13.49
N ARG A 149 7.86 1.50 13.59
CA ARG A 149 8.54 1.34 14.90
C ARG A 149 8.61 2.65 15.68
N ARG A 150 8.80 3.78 15.00
CA ARG A 150 8.82 5.09 15.64
C ARG A 150 7.47 5.55 16.17
N VAL A 151 6.39 5.23 15.45
CA VAL A 151 5.02 5.64 15.79
C VAL A 151 4.39 4.69 16.81
N THR A 152 4.54 3.37 16.61
CA THR A 152 3.89 2.35 17.47
C THR A 152 4.74 1.89 18.65
N GLY A 153 6.03 2.21 18.69
CA GLY A 153 6.94 1.79 19.75
C GLY A 153 6.48 2.21 21.15
N LYS A 154 5.94 3.40 21.31
CA LYS A 154 5.39 3.89 22.57
C LYS A 154 4.12 3.17 23.05
N TRP A 155 3.37 2.53 22.16
CA TRP A 155 2.10 1.86 22.49
C TRP A 155 2.30 0.39 22.88
N ARG A 156 3.36 -0.26 22.41
CA ARG A 156 3.68 -1.65 22.77
C ARG A 156 4.15 -1.81 24.21
N GLU A 157 4.78 -0.81 24.80
CA GLU A 157 5.25 -0.85 26.18
C GLU A 157 4.08 -0.81 27.17
N LEU A 158 3.00 -0.10 26.85
CA LEU A 158 1.80 0.00 27.71
C LEU A 158 0.94 -1.27 27.75
N GLY A 159 1.02 -2.12 26.72
CA GLY A 159 0.28 -3.38 26.65
C GLY A 159 0.99 -4.60 27.28
N ARG A 160 2.27 -4.47 27.66
CA ARG A 160 3.10 -5.57 28.18
C ARG A 160 3.19 -5.60 29.72
N SER A 161 2.60 -4.62 30.38
CA SER A 161 2.60 -4.46 31.86
C SER A 161 1.28 -4.89 32.51
N ARG A 162 0.51 -5.77 31.86
CA ARG A 162 -0.68 -6.39 32.45
C ARG A 162 -0.66 -7.90 32.30
#